data_6e49af3a671ff7aad62715de5118641b
#
_entry.id   6e49af3a671ff7aad62715de5118641b
#
_cell.length_a   1.000
_cell.length_b   1.000
_cell.length_c   1.000
_cell.angle_alpha   90.00
_cell.angle_beta   90.00
_cell.angle_gamma   90.00
#
_symmetry.space_group_name_H-M   'P 1'
#
loop_
_entity.id
_entity.type
_entity.pdbx_description
1 polymer ?
#
loop_
_entity_poly.entity_id
_entity_poly.type
_entity_poly.pdbx_seq_one_letter_code
_entity_poly.pdbx_strand_id
1 'polypeptide(L)'
;MSDSKQIMDDQKSQADIQREHARYVKPLGDWKRSHNCGALSLADDGHEVCLMGWVQYRRDHGGLIFVDLRDRDGLTQVVFSPEIAPEAHRDAHVLRSEYVLAIRGRVRPRPEGMRNPNLSTGEIEVVVLDWKLLNTAKTPPFPVEDRSDAGENLRLTWRYLDLRRPRMAHNLRMRHRIVQAVRNYLNDLDFLEVETPILTKSTPEGARDFLVPSRLNQGQFYALPQSPQQFKQMLMMSGVDRYYQVARCFRDEDLRADRQPEFTQVDIEMSFVDEDQVMRMAEGLMARVFHDAMNIDLPLPFPRLTWEEAMRDYGVDKPDTRFDLKLKDVTACVAGSGFKLFAAAPLVKALRVPQGGSLSRKEIDDLTEFVKIYGAQGLAWIKIHESEWQSPIAKFLSEAERAALTRELGLEPGDIVFFQAGEPDMVNAALGNLRVKLAQQLNLVPENTWNFLWVTDFPLFEYSEEEQRYVACHHPFTAVQEADRETMTSDPGHVKARAYDMVLNGNEVGGGSIRIHTPEDQYRMFEALGFSDESAKAQFGYFIQALEYGTPPHGGIAFGLDRVAMLLTGSASIRDVIAFPKTQKATCLLTDAPDTVSTRQLRELGLRLRETPAAKPEASCCASSEASGKEAETE
;
A
#
# COMPACT_ATOMS: atom_id res chain seq x y z
N MET A 1 -38.24 -0.56 18.01
CA MET A 1 -39.28 -1.21 17.18
C MET A 1 -39.94 -0.27 16.15
N SER A 2 -39.97 1.05 16.33
CA SER A 2 -40.49 2.02 15.34
C SER A 2 -39.55 2.19 14.13
N ASP A 3 -38.26 2.30 14.36
CA ASP A 3 -37.27 2.56 13.29
C ASP A 3 -37.06 1.38 12.33
N SER A 4 -37.17 0.14 12.86
CA SER A 4 -37.07 -1.07 12.03
C SER A 4 -38.28 -1.25 11.11
N LYS A 5 -39.47 -0.80 11.51
CA LYS A 5 -40.67 -0.85 10.69
C LYS A 5 -40.66 0.20 9.59
N GLN A 6 -40.14 1.40 9.88
CA GLN A 6 -40.05 2.49 8.92
C GLN A 6 -39.02 2.17 7.82
N ILE A 7 -37.89 1.54 8.17
CA ILE A 7 -36.87 1.04 7.22
C ILE A 7 -37.43 -0.09 6.34
N MET A 8 -38.28 -0.99 6.89
CA MET A 8 -38.94 -2.05 6.12
C MET A 8 -40.05 -1.53 5.18
N ASP A 9 -40.76 -0.48 5.56
CA ASP A 9 -41.79 0.13 4.69
C ASP A 9 -41.17 0.95 3.56
N ASP A 10 -40.06 1.66 3.81
CA ASP A 10 -39.27 2.33 2.76
C ASP A 10 -38.63 1.32 1.78
N GLN A 11 -38.17 0.16 2.25
CA GLN A 11 -37.62 -0.88 1.37
C GLN A 11 -38.70 -1.53 0.50
N LYS A 12 -39.93 -1.70 1.01
CA LYS A 12 -41.06 -2.21 0.21
C LYS A 12 -41.46 -1.20 -0.88
N SER A 13 -41.54 0.07 -0.56
CA SER A 13 -41.84 1.13 -1.53
C SER A 13 -40.80 1.24 -2.66
N GLN A 14 -39.50 1.12 -2.32
CA GLN A 14 -38.40 1.14 -3.32
C GLN A 14 -38.46 -0.09 -4.26
N ALA A 15 -38.75 -1.28 -3.74
CA ALA A 15 -38.90 -2.49 -4.55
C ALA A 15 -40.07 -2.39 -5.53
N ASP A 16 -41.16 -1.78 -5.10
CA ASP A 16 -42.37 -1.58 -5.95
C ASP A 16 -42.10 -0.53 -7.04
N ILE A 17 -41.41 0.58 -6.71
CA ILE A 17 -40.96 1.58 -7.70
C ILE A 17 -40.02 0.93 -8.73
N GLN A 18 -39.09 0.12 -8.28
CA GLN A 18 -38.15 -0.55 -9.18
C GLN A 18 -38.86 -1.54 -10.11
N ARG A 19 -39.86 -2.31 -9.61
CA ARG A 19 -40.69 -3.21 -10.40
C ARG A 19 -41.53 -2.45 -11.43
N GLU A 20 -42.09 -1.31 -11.03
CA GLU A 20 -42.86 -0.45 -11.92
C GLU A 20 -41.96 0.11 -13.03
N HIS A 21 -40.77 0.59 -12.70
CA HIS A 21 -39.80 1.14 -13.69
C HIS A 21 -39.17 0.05 -14.57
N ALA A 22 -39.12 -1.22 -14.10
CA ALA A 22 -38.63 -2.34 -14.93
C ALA A 22 -39.42 -2.54 -16.23
N ARG A 23 -40.66 -2.05 -16.29
CA ARG A 23 -41.48 -2.06 -17.52
C ARG A 23 -40.93 -1.21 -18.65
N TYR A 24 -40.11 -0.22 -18.32
CA TYR A 24 -39.43 0.66 -19.29
C TYR A 24 -38.11 0.09 -19.80
N VAL A 25 -37.62 -1.02 -19.22
CA VAL A 25 -36.36 -1.64 -19.64
C VAL A 25 -36.50 -2.18 -21.06
N LYS A 26 -35.62 -1.74 -21.93
CA LYS A 26 -35.53 -2.14 -23.33
C LYS A 26 -34.22 -2.83 -23.66
N PRO A 27 -34.17 -3.81 -24.52
CA PRO A 27 -32.93 -4.40 -24.97
C PRO A 27 -32.08 -3.37 -25.72
N LEU A 28 -30.75 -3.53 -25.63
CA LEU A 28 -29.79 -2.66 -26.33
C LEU A 28 -30.05 -2.67 -27.85
N GLY A 29 -30.32 -3.85 -28.43
CA GLY A 29 -30.56 -4.02 -29.87
C GLY A 29 -29.33 -3.65 -30.68
N ASP A 30 -29.57 -2.93 -31.77
CA ASP A 30 -28.54 -2.47 -32.71
C ASP A 30 -27.80 -1.19 -32.29
N TRP A 31 -28.11 -0.63 -31.10
CA TRP A 31 -27.44 0.56 -30.61
C TRP A 31 -26.00 0.27 -30.27
N LYS A 32 -25.08 1.12 -30.74
CA LYS A 32 -23.65 1.04 -30.46
C LYS A 32 -23.19 2.37 -29.88
N ARG A 33 -22.39 2.30 -28.85
CA ARG A 33 -21.75 3.50 -28.28
C ARG A 33 -20.82 4.11 -29.32
N SER A 34 -20.97 5.42 -29.58
CA SER A 34 -20.09 6.16 -30.48
C SER A 34 -18.94 6.84 -29.72
N HIS A 35 -19.21 7.37 -28.53
CA HIS A 35 -18.27 8.11 -27.70
C HIS A 35 -18.42 7.72 -26.23
N ASN A 36 -17.34 7.86 -25.48
CA ASN A 36 -17.40 7.83 -24.02
C ASN A 36 -17.87 9.18 -23.47
N CYS A 37 -18.49 9.17 -22.28
CA CYS A 37 -19.09 10.37 -21.69
C CYS A 37 -18.07 11.48 -21.35
N GLY A 38 -16.80 11.17 -21.16
CA GLY A 38 -15.74 12.16 -20.92
C GLY A 38 -15.03 12.69 -22.17
N ALA A 39 -15.38 12.17 -23.36
CA ALA A 39 -14.62 12.41 -24.57
C ALA A 39 -15.15 13.57 -25.47
N LEU A 40 -16.38 14.01 -25.23
CA LEU A 40 -17.02 15.03 -26.05
C LEU A 40 -16.50 16.44 -25.75
N SER A 41 -16.42 17.26 -26.82
CA SER A 41 -15.94 18.65 -26.76
C SER A 41 -16.73 19.54 -27.73
N LEU A 42 -16.38 20.82 -27.82
CA LEU A 42 -16.95 21.75 -28.81
C LEU A 42 -16.67 21.33 -30.26
N ALA A 43 -15.66 20.50 -30.50
CA ALA A 43 -15.39 19.96 -31.84
C ALA A 43 -16.50 19.01 -32.35
N ASP A 44 -17.30 18.48 -31.44
CA ASP A 44 -18.40 17.56 -31.72
C ASP A 44 -19.76 18.28 -31.92
N ASP A 45 -19.77 19.63 -31.88
CA ASP A 45 -21.00 20.41 -32.04
C ASP A 45 -21.78 20.03 -33.28
N GLY A 46 -23.10 19.85 -33.14
CA GLY A 46 -24.01 19.44 -34.19
C GLY A 46 -24.00 17.94 -34.51
N HIS A 47 -23.02 17.17 -34.05
CA HIS A 47 -22.94 15.73 -34.32
C HIS A 47 -23.98 14.95 -33.50
N GLU A 48 -24.53 13.91 -34.11
CA GLU A 48 -25.35 12.93 -33.42
C GLU A 48 -24.46 11.85 -32.79
N VAL A 49 -24.67 11.60 -31.51
CA VAL A 49 -23.87 10.67 -30.72
C VAL A 49 -24.75 9.64 -30.00
N CYS A 50 -24.17 8.48 -29.74
CA CYS A 50 -24.78 7.46 -28.90
C CYS A 50 -23.91 7.27 -27.64
N LEU A 51 -24.42 7.70 -26.49
CA LEU A 51 -23.77 7.57 -25.18
C LEU A 51 -24.43 6.46 -24.38
N MET A 52 -23.63 5.76 -23.55
CA MET A 52 -24.12 4.72 -22.67
C MET A 52 -23.41 4.83 -21.31
N GLY A 53 -24.19 4.82 -20.22
CA GLY A 53 -23.64 4.98 -18.89
C GLY A 53 -24.69 4.88 -17.80
N TRP A 54 -24.27 5.33 -16.62
CA TRP A 54 -25.12 5.38 -15.41
C TRP A 54 -25.58 6.82 -15.16
N VAL A 55 -26.81 6.97 -14.68
CA VAL A 55 -27.34 8.25 -14.18
C VAL A 55 -26.61 8.60 -12.88
N GLN A 56 -25.75 9.63 -12.90
CA GLN A 56 -25.13 10.17 -11.68
C GLN A 56 -26.14 11.02 -10.92
N TYR A 57 -26.66 12.06 -11.58
CA TYR A 57 -27.67 12.97 -11.04
C TYR A 57 -28.77 13.21 -12.06
N ARG A 58 -29.99 13.42 -11.56
CA ARG A 58 -31.13 13.89 -12.33
C ARG A 58 -31.68 15.15 -11.68
N ARG A 59 -31.95 16.17 -12.47
CA ARG A 59 -32.51 17.46 -12.02
C ARG A 59 -33.63 17.88 -12.97
N ASP A 60 -34.74 18.40 -12.41
CA ASP A 60 -35.82 19.00 -13.17
C ASP A 60 -35.73 20.51 -12.98
N HIS A 61 -35.56 21.27 -14.06
CA HIS A 61 -35.48 22.71 -13.99
C HIS A 61 -36.04 23.35 -15.27
N GLY A 62 -36.95 24.34 -15.12
CA GLY A 62 -37.53 25.08 -16.23
C GLY A 62 -38.25 24.21 -17.28
N GLY A 63 -38.86 23.10 -16.86
CA GLY A 63 -39.53 22.17 -17.78
C GLY A 63 -38.61 21.24 -18.55
N LEU A 64 -37.29 21.31 -18.30
CA LEU A 64 -36.30 20.40 -18.86
C LEU A 64 -35.86 19.40 -17.81
N ILE A 65 -35.50 18.18 -18.25
CA ILE A 65 -34.86 17.18 -17.38
C ILE A 65 -33.38 17.10 -17.76
N PHE A 66 -32.52 17.40 -16.80
CA PHE A 66 -31.07 17.28 -16.92
C PHE A 66 -30.61 15.99 -16.25
N VAL A 67 -29.77 15.23 -16.94
CA VAL A 67 -29.14 14.03 -16.42
C VAL A 67 -27.64 14.11 -16.64
N ASP A 68 -26.87 13.96 -15.57
CA ASP A 68 -25.44 13.77 -15.67
C ASP A 68 -25.19 12.27 -15.90
N LEU A 69 -24.85 11.92 -17.14
CA LEU A 69 -24.57 10.54 -17.55
C LEU A 69 -23.09 10.25 -17.35
N ARG A 70 -22.78 9.24 -16.55
CA ARG A 70 -21.43 8.82 -16.21
C ARG A 70 -21.06 7.51 -16.87
N ASP A 71 -19.83 7.43 -17.37
CA ASP A 71 -19.17 6.17 -17.71
C ASP A 71 -17.75 6.10 -17.09
N ARG A 72 -16.91 5.18 -17.61
CA ARG A 72 -15.53 5.00 -17.11
C ARG A 72 -14.61 6.21 -17.35
N ASP A 73 -14.91 7.06 -18.32
CA ASP A 73 -14.02 8.15 -18.74
C ASP A 73 -14.49 9.53 -18.27
N GLY A 74 -15.74 9.66 -17.80
CA GLY A 74 -16.21 10.92 -17.25
C GLY A 74 -17.72 11.08 -17.22
N LEU A 75 -18.12 12.34 -17.25
CA LEU A 75 -19.51 12.80 -17.18
C LEU A 75 -19.86 13.65 -18.40
N THR A 76 -21.06 13.44 -18.93
CA THR A 76 -21.68 14.36 -19.90
C THR A 76 -23.08 14.70 -19.44
N GLN A 77 -23.42 15.99 -19.43
CA GLN A 77 -24.78 16.43 -19.23
C GLN A 77 -25.63 16.12 -20.46
N VAL A 78 -26.72 15.40 -20.26
CA VAL A 78 -27.73 15.17 -21.30
C VAL A 78 -29.03 15.85 -20.91
N VAL A 79 -29.75 16.42 -21.90
CA VAL A 79 -30.91 17.27 -21.69
C VAL A 79 -32.10 16.70 -22.42
N PHE A 80 -33.16 16.37 -21.69
CA PHE A 80 -34.45 15.98 -22.26
C PHE A 80 -35.32 17.26 -22.37
N SER A 81 -35.68 17.61 -23.59
CA SER A 81 -36.53 18.78 -23.90
C SER A 81 -37.88 18.33 -24.39
N PRO A 82 -38.99 18.84 -23.83
CA PRO A 82 -40.33 18.54 -24.34
C PRO A 82 -40.60 19.12 -25.74
N GLU A 83 -39.85 20.17 -26.12
CA GLU A 83 -39.97 20.80 -27.44
C GLU A 83 -39.30 19.96 -28.55
N ILE A 84 -38.22 19.23 -28.21
CA ILE A 84 -37.41 18.49 -29.18
C ILE A 84 -37.84 17.02 -29.26
N ALA A 85 -38.05 16.39 -28.10
CA ALA A 85 -38.43 14.98 -28.00
C ALA A 85 -39.49 14.80 -26.91
N PRO A 86 -40.77 15.15 -27.16
CA PRO A 86 -41.84 15.15 -26.13
C PRO A 86 -42.04 13.81 -25.44
N GLU A 87 -41.95 12.70 -26.18
CA GLU A 87 -42.13 11.35 -25.67
C GLU A 87 -40.92 10.95 -24.77
N ALA A 88 -39.70 11.22 -25.24
CA ALA A 88 -38.49 10.97 -24.49
C ALA A 88 -38.48 11.75 -23.17
N HIS A 89 -38.88 13.02 -23.20
CA HIS A 89 -39.01 13.87 -22.02
C HIS A 89 -40.05 13.32 -21.03
N ARG A 90 -41.25 13.00 -21.48
CA ARG A 90 -42.33 12.42 -20.66
C ARG A 90 -41.87 11.15 -19.96
N ASP A 91 -41.20 10.25 -20.70
CA ASP A 91 -40.77 8.96 -20.16
C ASP A 91 -39.53 9.08 -19.26
N ALA A 92 -38.72 10.15 -19.38
CA ALA A 92 -37.53 10.38 -18.54
C ALA A 92 -37.84 10.69 -17.06
N HIS A 93 -39.10 10.96 -16.69
CA HIS A 93 -39.50 11.14 -15.28
C HIS A 93 -39.29 9.88 -14.41
N VAL A 94 -39.18 8.69 -15.02
CA VAL A 94 -38.88 7.44 -14.30
C VAL A 94 -37.42 7.31 -13.88
N LEU A 95 -36.51 8.11 -14.46
CA LEU A 95 -35.07 8.00 -14.22
C LEU A 95 -34.71 8.24 -12.76
N ARG A 96 -33.80 7.42 -12.24
CA ARG A 96 -33.23 7.51 -10.89
C ARG A 96 -31.71 7.31 -10.95
N SER A 97 -31.03 7.71 -9.89
CA SER A 97 -29.58 7.51 -9.75
C SER A 97 -29.18 6.06 -9.99
N GLU A 98 -28.04 5.87 -10.63
CA GLU A 98 -27.42 4.60 -11.00
C GLU A 98 -28.25 3.75 -12.01
N TYR A 99 -29.34 4.24 -12.58
CA TYR A 99 -29.98 3.59 -13.72
C TYR A 99 -29.05 3.58 -14.91
N VAL A 100 -29.09 2.51 -15.71
CA VAL A 100 -28.24 2.34 -16.90
C VAL A 100 -28.99 2.77 -18.13
N LEU A 101 -28.43 3.74 -18.85
CA LEU A 101 -29.05 4.33 -20.03
C LEU A 101 -28.21 4.14 -21.29
N ALA A 102 -28.90 4.06 -22.42
CA ALA A 102 -28.38 4.37 -23.74
C ALA A 102 -29.12 5.59 -24.29
N ILE A 103 -28.42 6.58 -24.79
CA ILE A 103 -28.95 7.84 -25.28
C ILE A 103 -28.45 8.09 -26.69
N ARG A 104 -29.34 8.41 -27.61
CA ARG A 104 -29.02 9.05 -28.89
C ARG A 104 -29.39 10.52 -28.79
N GLY A 105 -28.49 11.40 -29.12
CA GLY A 105 -28.70 12.83 -29.02
C GLY A 105 -27.73 13.63 -29.84
N ARG A 106 -27.96 14.93 -29.92
CA ARG A 106 -27.12 15.88 -30.64
C ARG A 106 -26.32 16.71 -29.68
N VAL A 107 -25.02 16.79 -29.90
CA VAL A 107 -24.11 17.66 -29.14
C VAL A 107 -24.40 19.11 -29.49
N ARG A 108 -24.43 19.98 -28.45
CA ARG A 108 -24.48 21.44 -28.65
C ARG A 108 -23.69 22.15 -27.54
N PRO A 109 -23.23 23.38 -27.77
CA PRO A 109 -22.69 24.23 -26.73
C PRO A 109 -23.72 24.47 -25.62
N ARG A 110 -23.30 24.53 -24.38
CA ARG A 110 -24.17 24.99 -23.27
C ARG A 110 -24.55 26.45 -23.51
N PRO A 111 -25.74 26.87 -23.08
CA PRO A 111 -26.14 28.27 -23.11
C PRO A 111 -25.09 29.18 -22.42
N GLU A 112 -25.02 30.42 -22.86
CA GLU A 112 -24.13 31.41 -22.31
C GLU A 112 -24.34 31.56 -20.80
N GLY A 113 -23.24 31.57 -20.00
CA GLY A 113 -23.27 31.58 -18.54
C GLY A 113 -23.53 30.23 -17.86
N MET A 114 -23.81 29.15 -18.61
CA MET A 114 -24.09 27.81 -18.06
C MET A 114 -22.92 26.82 -18.24
N ARG A 115 -21.75 27.28 -18.67
CA ARG A 115 -20.54 26.45 -18.74
C ARG A 115 -20.12 25.99 -17.36
N ASN A 116 -19.71 24.72 -17.24
CA ASN A 116 -19.24 24.15 -15.99
C ASN A 116 -17.73 23.87 -16.06
N PRO A 117 -16.86 24.72 -15.48
CA PRO A 117 -15.42 24.54 -15.53
C PRO A 117 -14.91 23.31 -14.78
N ASN A 118 -15.73 22.70 -13.93
CA ASN A 118 -15.37 21.51 -13.15
C ASN A 118 -15.55 20.18 -13.91
N LEU A 119 -16.08 20.24 -15.15
CA LEU A 119 -16.26 19.06 -16.00
C LEU A 119 -15.44 19.21 -17.29
N SER A 120 -14.76 18.17 -17.72
CA SER A 120 -14.04 18.13 -19.01
C SER A 120 -14.97 18.40 -20.20
N THR A 121 -16.24 17.98 -20.10
CA THR A 121 -17.30 18.20 -21.07
C THR A 121 -18.19 19.41 -20.71
N GLY A 122 -17.73 20.29 -19.85
CA GLY A 122 -18.55 21.38 -19.27
C GLY A 122 -18.92 22.48 -20.23
N GLU A 123 -18.34 22.54 -21.42
CA GLU A 123 -18.69 23.49 -22.48
C GLU A 123 -19.85 23.02 -23.33
N ILE A 124 -20.16 21.73 -23.31
CA ILE A 124 -21.21 21.12 -24.14
C ILE A 124 -22.28 20.42 -23.31
N GLU A 125 -23.38 20.13 -23.94
CA GLU A 125 -24.42 19.23 -23.48
C GLU A 125 -24.97 18.42 -24.67
N VAL A 126 -25.61 17.28 -24.41
CA VAL A 126 -26.24 16.46 -25.45
C VAL A 126 -27.75 16.55 -25.33
N VAL A 127 -28.41 17.07 -26.34
CA VAL A 127 -29.86 17.10 -26.42
C VAL A 127 -30.36 15.74 -26.85
N VAL A 128 -31.20 15.13 -26.05
CA VAL A 128 -31.70 13.77 -26.25
C VAL A 128 -32.74 13.76 -27.36
N LEU A 129 -32.57 12.89 -28.36
CA LEU A 129 -33.51 12.60 -29.44
C LEU A 129 -34.28 11.30 -29.16
N ASP A 130 -33.58 10.28 -28.65
CA ASP A 130 -34.15 9.00 -28.27
C ASP A 130 -33.33 8.37 -27.13
N TRP A 131 -33.92 7.50 -26.33
CA TRP A 131 -33.23 6.83 -25.24
C TRP A 131 -33.81 5.46 -24.89
N LYS A 132 -33.01 4.66 -24.24
CA LYS A 132 -33.39 3.35 -23.69
C LYS A 132 -32.97 3.25 -22.25
N LEU A 133 -33.88 2.82 -21.37
CA LEU A 133 -33.52 2.30 -20.07
C LEU A 133 -33.01 0.87 -20.27
N LEU A 134 -31.72 0.65 -19.98
CA LEU A 134 -31.11 -0.68 -20.12
C LEU A 134 -31.22 -1.50 -18.85
N ASN A 135 -31.20 -0.85 -17.69
CA ASN A 135 -31.43 -1.49 -16.40
C ASN A 135 -31.81 -0.48 -15.32
N THR A 136 -32.53 -0.92 -14.33
CA THR A 136 -32.83 -0.17 -13.10
C THR A 136 -31.78 -0.45 -12.03
N ALA A 137 -31.73 0.37 -10.98
CA ALA A 137 -30.87 0.17 -9.82
C ALA A 137 -31.67 0.37 -8.52
N LYS A 138 -31.26 -0.31 -7.45
CA LYS A 138 -31.66 0.07 -6.09
C LYS A 138 -30.94 1.37 -5.72
N THR A 139 -31.46 2.10 -4.74
CA THR A 139 -30.74 3.21 -4.13
C THR A 139 -29.42 2.69 -3.57
N PRO A 140 -28.26 3.26 -4.00
CA PRO A 140 -26.98 2.84 -3.47
C PRO A 140 -26.87 3.04 -1.96
N PRO A 141 -26.13 2.18 -1.22
CA PRO A 141 -25.93 2.32 0.21
C PRO A 141 -25.09 3.56 0.61
N PHE A 142 -24.44 4.16 -0.35
CA PHE A 142 -23.71 5.43 -0.24
C PHE A 142 -23.67 6.15 -1.60
N PRO A 143 -23.50 7.48 -1.62
CA PRO A 143 -23.33 8.22 -2.87
C PRO A 143 -22.08 7.79 -3.63
N VAL A 144 -22.21 7.57 -4.95
CA VAL A 144 -21.08 7.20 -5.84
C VAL A 144 -20.30 8.45 -6.25
N GLU A 145 -19.65 9.07 -5.26
CA GLU A 145 -18.86 10.30 -5.41
C GLU A 145 -17.70 10.33 -4.42
N ASP A 146 -16.66 11.13 -4.69
CA ASP A 146 -15.45 11.15 -3.86
C ASP A 146 -15.63 11.88 -2.52
N ARG A 147 -16.69 12.68 -2.37
CA ARG A 147 -17.02 13.37 -1.11
C ARG A 147 -17.85 12.52 -0.13
N SER A 148 -18.08 11.25 -0.49
CA SER A 148 -18.80 10.32 0.39
C SER A 148 -18.02 10.08 1.68
N ASP A 149 -18.69 10.15 2.83
CA ASP A 149 -18.20 9.85 4.17
C ASP A 149 -18.38 8.36 4.55
N ALA A 150 -18.76 7.52 3.58
CA ALA A 150 -18.96 6.10 3.78
C ALA A 150 -17.70 5.42 4.33
N GLY A 151 -17.83 4.74 5.46
CA GLY A 151 -16.74 4.01 6.11
C GLY A 151 -16.18 2.89 5.23
N GLU A 152 -14.91 2.52 5.47
CA GLU A 152 -14.19 1.53 4.65
C GLU A 152 -14.94 0.20 4.52
N ASN A 153 -15.46 -0.34 5.62
CA ASN A 153 -16.19 -1.63 5.60
C ASN A 153 -17.41 -1.59 4.68
N LEU A 154 -18.20 -0.51 4.70
CA LEU A 154 -19.35 -0.35 3.81
C LEU A 154 -18.90 -0.29 2.34
N ARG A 155 -17.82 0.45 2.05
CA ARG A 155 -17.24 0.54 0.70
C ARG A 155 -16.69 -0.81 0.22
N LEU A 156 -16.09 -1.60 1.10
CA LEU A 156 -15.56 -2.93 0.76
C LEU A 156 -16.70 -3.96 0.56
N THR A 157 -17.80 -3.88 1.31
CA THR A 157 -18.99 -4.71 1.10
C THR A 157 -19.62 -4.45 -0.28
N TRP A 158 -19.69 -3.18 -0.68
CA TRP A 158 -20.25 -2.78 -1.96
C TRP A 158 -19.17 -2.31 -2.93
N ARG A 159 -18.07 -3.04 -2.98
CA ARG A 159 -16.84 -2.62 -3.70
C ARG A 159 -17.08 -2.29 -5.16
N TYR A 160 -17.95 -2.98 -5.84
CA TYR A 160 -18.32 -2.69 -7.24
C TYR A 160 -19.01 -1.33 -7.42
N LEU A 161 -19.64 -0.76 -6.39
CA LEU A 161 -20.14 0.61 -6.40
C LEU A 161 -19.02 1.60 -6.08
N ASP A 162 -18.18 1.29 -5.09
CA ASP A 162 -17.03 2.10 -4.73
C ASP A 162 -16.07 2.30 -5.92
N LEU A 163 -15.84 1.25 -6.73
CA LEU A 163 -15.03 1.30 -7.94
C LEU A 163 -15.58 2.22 -9.05
N ARG A 164 -16.86 2.63 -8.98
CA ARG A 164 -17.45 3.62 -9.89
C ARG A 164 -17.06 5.05 -9.53
N ARG A 165 -16.57 5.31 -8.32
CA ARG A 165 -16.15 6.65 -7.89
C ARG A 165 -14.95 7.12 -8.74
N PRO A 166 -14.89 8.43 -9.08
CA PRO A 166 -13.83 8.96 -9.95
C PRO A 166 -12.42 8.64 -9.46
N ARG A 167 -12.15 8.80 -8.16
CA ARG A 167 -10.85 8.50 -7.54
C ARG A 167 -10.48 7.02 -7.69
N MET A 168 -11.42 6.11 -7.43
CA MET A 168 -11.17 4.67 -7.54
C MET A 168 -10.95 4.24 -9.00
N ALA A 169 -11.73 4.78 -9.92
CA ALA A 169 -11.53 4.57 -11.35
C ALA A 169 -10.17 5.13 -11.83
N HIS A 170 -9.75 6.28 -11.32
CA HIS A 170 -8.42 6.86 -11.56
C HIS A 170 -7.31 5.94 -11.06
N ASN A 171 -7.41 5.42 -9.83
CA ASN A 171 -6.42 4.53 -9.23
C ASN A 171 -6.22 3.26 -10.07
N LEU A 172 -7.30 2.63 -10.53
CA LEU A 172 -7.20 1.45 -11.39
C LEU A 172 -6.56 1.77 -12.75
N ARG A 173 -6.87 2.94 -13.33
CA ARG A 173 -6.23 3.39 -14.58
C ARG A 173 -4.75 3.69 -14.38
N MET A 174 -4.38 4.32 -13.28
CA MET A 174 -2.98 4.57 -12.93
C MET A 174 -2.21 3.25 -12.78
N ARG A 175 -2.76 2.31 -12.02
CA ARG A 175 -2.18 0.95 -11.91
C ARG A 175 -1.98 0.29 -13.27
N HIS A 176 -2.96 0.37 -14.16
CA HIS A 176 -2.85 -0.15 -15.51
C HIS A 176 -1.71 0.52 -16.30
N ARG A 177 -1.59 1.86 -16.26
CA ARG A 177 -0.50 2.61 -16.92
C ARG A 177 0.87 2.20 -16.40
N ILE A 178 1.02 2.06 -15.09
CA ILE A 178 2.25 1.58 -14.46
C ILE A 178 2.63 0.21 -15.03
N VAL A 179 1.71 -0.76 -15.05
CA VAL A 179 1.98 -2.10 -15.59
C VAL A 179 2.36 -2.06 -17.06
N GLN A 180 1.70 -1.21 -17.87
CA GLN A 180 2.04 -1.05 -19.30
C GLN A 180 3.44 -0.45 -19.47
N ALA A 181 3.79 0.57 -18.69
CA ALA A 181 5.13 1.17 -18.73
C ALA A 181 6.23 0.16 -18.37
N VAL A 182 5.98 -0.64 -17.32
CA VAL A 182 6.88 -1.73 -16.91
C VAL A 182 7.08 -2.73 -18.04
N ARG A 183 6.01 -3.24 -18.64
CA ARG A 183 6.09 -4.22 -19.72
C ARG A 183 6.80 -3.66 -20.96
N ASN A 184 6.46 -2.43 -21.36
CA ASN A 184 7.09 -1.79 -22.50
C ASN A 184 8.61 -1.63 -22.27
N TYR A 185 9.02 -1.11 -21.12
CA TYR A 185 10.42 -0.90 -20.80
C TYR A 185 11.23 -2.20 -20.77
N LEU A 186 10.72 -3.23 -20.09
CA LEU A 186 11.43 -4.50 -19.98
C LEU A 186 11.47 -5.25 -21.33
N ASN A 187 10.41 -5.19 -22.14
CA ASN A 187 10.42 -5.73 -23.48
C ASN A 187 11.41 -5.00 -24.39
N ASP A 188 11.53 -3.66 -24.29
CA ASP A 188 12.51 -2.87 -25.04
C ASP A 188 13.96 -3.26 -24.67
N LEU A 189 14.18 -3.85 -23.48
CA LEU A 189 15.47 -4.38 -22.99
C LEU A 189 15.62 -5.89 -23.20
N ASP A 190 14.75 -6.52 -23.96
CA ASP A 190 14.81 -7.94 -24.32
C ASP A 190 14.62 -8.89 -23.14
N PHE A 191 13.80 -8.49 -22.15
CA PHE A 191 13.36 -9.37 -21.07
C PHE A 191 12.19 -10.24 -21.51
N LEU A 192 12.17 -11.49 -21.05
CA LEU A 192 11.08 -12.44 -21.26
C LEU A 192 10.10 -12.40 -20.06
N GLU A 193 8.81 -12.17 -20.32
CA GLU A 193 7.76 -12.36 -19.31
C GLU A 193 7.44 -13.85 -19.22
N VAL A 194 7.77 -14.50 -18.10
CA VAL A 194 7.56 -15.93 -17.89
C VAL A 194 6.74 -16.16 -16.63
N GLU A 195 5.62 -16.89 -16.77
CA GLU A 195 4.79 -17.28 -15.62
C GLU A 195 5.42 -18.42 -14.83
N THR A 196 5.35 -18.34 -13.51
CA THR A 196 5.82 -19.37 -12.60
C THR A 196 4.64 -20.03 -11.87
N PRO A 197 4.79 -21.27 -11.34
CA PRO A 197 3.72 -21.95 -10.65
C PRO A 197 3.16 -21.18 -9.45
N ILE A 198 1.83 -21.22 -9.29
CA ILE A 198 1.13 -20.76 -8.07
C ILE A 198 0.98 -21.90 -7.05
N LEU A 199 0.85 -23.15 -7.49
CA LEU A 199 0.85 -24.32 -6.62
C LEU A 199 2.28 -24.84 -6.49
N THR A 200 2.95 -24.49 -5.38
CA THR A 200 4.35 -24.77 -5.14
C THR A 200 4.55 -25.68 -3.93
N LYS A 201 5.78 -26.05 -3.65
CA LYS A 201 6.16 -26.66 -2.38
C LYS A 201 6.32 -25.58 -1.32
N SER A 202 5.93 -25.86 -0.07
CA SER A 202 6.21 -24.97 1.06
C SER A 202 7.72 -24.81 1.24
N THR A 203 8.16 -23.55 1.23
CA THR A 203 9.56 -23.14 1.43
C THR A 203 9.57 -21.91 2.30
N PRO A 204 10.25 -21.92 3.45
CA PRO A 204 10.28 -20.78 4.34
C PRO A 204 11.09 -19.63 3.72
N GLU A 205 10.42 -18.49 3.45
CA GLU A 205 11.01 -17.25 2.91
C GLU A 205 10.72 -16.04 3.83
N GLY A 206 10.52 -16.28 5.13
CA GLY A 206 10.32 -15.24 6.14
C GLY A 206 8.87 -15.06 6.62
N ALA A 207 7.86 -15.33 5.78
CA ALA A 207 6.44 -15.30 6.16
C ALA A 207 5.87 -16.72 6.31
N ARG A 208 4.64 -16.84 6.85
CA ARG A 208 3.91 -18.10 6.83
C ARG A 208 3.27 -18.33 5.46
N ASP A 209 3.23 -19.60 5.04
CA ASP A 209 2.63 -19.99 3.77
C ASP A 209 1.13 -20.22 3.90
N PHE A 210 0.37 -19.86 2.87
CA PHE A 210 -0.99 -20.37 2.67
C PHE A 210 -0.91 -21.79 2.08
N LEU A 211 -1.52 -22.76 2.76
CA LEU A 211 -1.49 -24.17 2.36
C LEU A 211 -2.74 -24.58 1.62
N VAL A 212 -2.59 -25.32 0.51
CA VAL A 212 -3.67 -25.87 -0.30
C VAL A 212 -3.58 -27.40 -0.28
N PRO A 213 -4.57 -28.11 0.29
CA PRO A 213 -4.52 -29.57 0.39
C PRO A 213 -4.64 -30.24 -0.99
N SER A 214 -3.86 -31.31 -1.21
CA SER A 214 -3.91 -32.09 -2.45
C SER A 214 -4.97 -33.19 -2.37
N ARG A 215 -5.95 -33.18 -3.29
CA ARG A 215 -6.95 -34.25 -3.37
C ARG A 215 -6.35 -35.57 -3.87
N LEU A 216 -5.36 -35.48 -4.78
CA LEU A 216 -4.74 -36.69 -5.37
C LEU A 216 -3.71 -37.34 -4.45
N ASN A 217 -3.00 -36.53 -3.66
CA ASN A 217 -1.98 -37.00 -2.72
C ASN A 217 -2.42 -36.63 -1.30
N GLN A 218 -3.29 -37.47 -0.73
CA GLN A 218 -3.86 -37.23 0.60
C GLN A 218 -2.76 -37.09 1.66
N GLY A 219 -2.92 -36.09 2.55
CA GLY A 219 -1.93 -35.75 3.57
C GLY A 219 -0.78 -34.86 3.06
N GLN A 220 -0.75 -34.54 1.76
CA GLN A 220 0.21 -33.59 1.18
C GLN A 220 -0.49 -32.28 0.80
N PHE A 221 0.29 -31.19 0.85
CA PHE A 221 -0.19 -29.83 0.58
C PHE A 221 0.69 -29.15 -0.44
N TYR A 222 0.07 -28.35 -1.30
CA TYR A 222 0.75 -27.27 -1.98
C TYR A 222 0.81 -26.05 -1.07
N ALA A 223 1.77 -25.16 -1.32
CA ALA A 223 1.80 -23.81 -0.77
C ALA A 223 1.59 -22.78 -1.86
N LEU A 224 0.97 -21.64 -1.53
CA LEU A 224 0.94 -20.50 -2.42
C LEU A 224 2.26 -19.73 -2.28
N PRO A 225 2.89 -19.24 -3.38
CA PRO A 225 4.24 -18.70 -3.35
C PRO A 225 4.27 -17.33 -2.65
N GLN A 226 5.24 -17.12 -1.78
CA GLN A 226 5.53 -15.82 -1.18
C GLN A 226 6.14 -14.85 -2.20
N SER A 227 6.91 -15.40 -3.13
CA SER A 227 7.48 -14.76 -4.32
C SER A 227 7.90 -15.84 -5.31
N PRO A 228 8.20 -15.51 -6.59
CA PRO A 228 8.75 -16.47 -7.56
C PRO A 228 10.27 -16.70 -7.39
N GLN A 229 10.86 -16.42 -6.21
CA GLN A 229 12.31 -16.32 -6.00
C GLN A 229 13.11 -17.51 -6.53
N GLN A 230 12.74 -18.73 -6.19
CA GLN A 230 13.48 -19.91 -6.62
C GLN A 230 13.30 -20.19 -8.11
N PHE A 231 12.09 -19.98 -8.63
CA PHE A 231 11.80 -20.22 -10.05
C PHE A 231 12.51 -19.21 -10.97
N LYS A 232 12.58 -17.92 -10.59
CA LYS A 232 13.28 -16.93 -11.40
C LYS A 232 14.80 -17.21 -11.44
N GLN A 233 15.40 -17.71 -10.36
CA GLN A 233 16.78 -18.16 -10.35
C GLN A 233 16.97 -19.42 -11.21
N MET A 234 16.05 -20.39 -11.15
CA MET A 234 16.09 -21.57 -12.03
C MET A 234 15.94 -21.20 -13.51
N LEU A 235 15.23 -20.12 -13.84
CA LEU A 235 15.18 -19.60 -15.20
C LEU A 235 16.53 -19.05 -15.66
N MET A 236 17.32 -18.43 -14.76
CA MET A 236 18.72 -18.05 -15.08
C MET A 236 19.57 -19.30 -15.34
N MET A 237 19.45 -20.34 -14.51
CA MET A 237 20.11 -21.64 -14.72
C MET A 237 19.68 -22.31 -16.04
N SER A 238 18.47 -22.00 -16.52
CA SER A 238 17.92 -22.51 -17.78
C SER A 238 18.35 -21.70 -19.02
N GLY A 239 19.15 -20.62 -18.84
CA GLY A 239 19.62 -19.78 -19.93
C GLY A 239 18.62 -18.77 -20.47
N VAL A 240 17.62 -18.36 -19.65
CA VAL A 240 16.66 -17.31 -20.01
C VAL A 240 17.32 -15.93 -20.03
N ASP A 241 18.39 -15.73 -19.25
CA ASP A 241 19.21 -14.52 -19.13
C ASP A 241 18.50 -13.29 -18.55
N ARG A 242 17.32 -12.93 -19.03
CA ARG A 242 16.56 -11.76 -18.59
C ARG A 242 15.10 -12.15 -18.43
N TYR A 243 14.66 -12.21 -17.21
CA TYR A 243 13.31 -12.60 -16.82
C TYR A 243 12.60 -11.46 -16.13
N TYR A 244 11.30 -11.34 -16.37
CA TYR A 244 10.39 -10.63 -15.48
C TYR A 244 9.03 -11.30 -15.40
N GLN A 245 8.28 -10.96 -14.35
CA GLN A 245 6.87 -11.35 -14.19
C GLN A 245 6.13 -10.33 -13.34
N VAL A 246 4.89 -10.01 -13.74
CA VAL A 246 3.93 -9.32 -12.86
C VAL A 246 3.26 -10.40 -12.02
N ALA A 247 3.88 -10.78 -10.91
CA ALA A 247 3.57 -11.97 -10.13
C ALA A 247 2.56 -11.69 -9.01
N ARG A 248 1.63 -12.65 -8.78
CA ARG A 248 0.84 -12.69 -7.54
C ARG A 248 1.64 -13.40 -6.47
N CYS A 249 1.72 -12.74 -5.31
CA CYS A 249 2.43 -13.22 -4.13
C CYS A 249 1.47 -13.33 -2.96
N PHE A 250 1.74 -14.26 -2.05
CA PHE A 250 0.86 -14.62 -0.94
C PHE A 250 1.67 -14.72 0.35
N ARG A 251 1.30 -13.99 1.41
CA ARG A 251 1.96 -14.03 2.71
C ARG A 251 0.93 -13.99 3.82
N ASP A 252 0.96 -14.95 4.73
CA ASP A 252 0.11 -14.98 5.92
C ASP A 252 0.81 -14.24 7.06
N GLU A 253 0.71 -12.93 7.05
CA GLU A 253 1.31 -12.00 7.99
C GLU A 253 0.26 -11.09 8.62
N ASP A 254 0.65 -10.37 9.67
CA ASP A 254 -0.15 -9.29 10.25
C ASP A 254 -0.36 -8.16 9.24
N LEU A 255 -1.61 -7.82 8.98
CA LEU A 255 -1.97 -6.84 7.97
C LEU A 255 -1.90 -5.41 8.50
N ARG A 256 -1.29 -4.53 7.70
CA ARG A 256 -1.18 -3.08 7.92
C ARG A 256 -1.76 -2.33 6.73
N ALA A 257 -1.70 -1.00 6.75
CA ALA A 257 -2.19 -0.17 5.65
C ALA A 257 -1.50 -0.47 4.30
N ASP A 258 -0.24 -0.91 4.34
CA ASP A 258 0.63 -1.22 3.21
C ASP A 258 0.88 -2.72 3.00
N ARG A 259 0.11 -3.60 3.67
CA ARG A 259 0.21 -5.06 3.56
C ARG A 259 -1.14 -5.71 3.25
N GLN A 260 -1.12 -6.71 2.39
CA GLN A 260 -2.25 -7.57 2.04
C GLN A 260 -1.80 -9.02 2.02
N PRO A 261 -2.67 -10.01 2.33
CA PRO A 261 -2.32 -11.43 2.30
C PRO A 261 -2.04 -11.93 0.88
N GLU A 262 -2.56 -11.23 -0.11
CA GLU A 262 -2.27 -11.42 -1.54
C GLU A 262 -2.00 -10.05 -2.17
N PHE A 263 -0.88 -9.93 -2.87
CA PHE A 263 -0.41 -8.68 -3.47
C PHE A 263 0.32 -8.96 -4.78
N THR A 264 0.74 -7.91 -5.47
CA THR A 264 1.42 -8.05 -6.77
C THR A 264 2.81 -7.46 -6.70
N GLN A 265 3.79 -8.23 -7.20
CA GLN A 265 5.16 -7.77 -7.43
C GLN A 265 5.47 -7.70 -8.93
N VAL A 266 6.37 -6.82 -9.30
CA VAL A 266 7.13 -6.91 -10.54
C VAL A 266 8.45 -7.55 -10.17
N ASP A 267 8.61 -8.84 -10.49
CA ASP A 267 9.82 -9.61 -10.23
C ASP A 267 10.71 -9.62 -11.46
N ILE A 268 12.00 -9.36 -11.27
CA ILE A 268 13.02 -9.23 -12.32
C ILE A 268 14.24 -10.03 -11.90
N GLU A 269 14.84 -10.75 -12.85
CA GLU A 269 16.11 -11.46 -12.64
C GLU A 269 16.96 -11.40 -13.92
N MET A 270 18.28 -11.28 -13.76
CA MET A 270 19.25 -11.11 -14.84
C MET A 270 20.50 -11.94 -14.59
N SER A 271 21.01 -12.59 -15.63
CA SER A 271 22.29 -13.31 -15.61
C SER A 271 23.46 -12.38 -15.96
N PHE A 272 24.65 -12.74 -15.48
CA PHE A 272 25.93 -12.07 -15.80
C PHE A 272 25.96 -10.58 -15.43
N VAL A 273 25.43 -10.24 -14.26
CA VAL A 273 25.28 -8.86 -13.76
C VAL A 273 25.89 -8.68 -12.38
N ASP A 274 26.23 -7.42 -12.09
CA ASP A 274 26.55 -6.88 -10.77
C ASP A 274 25.43 -5.97 -10.25
N GLU A 275 25.60 -5.45 -9.02
CA GLU A 275 24.63 -4.56 -8.36
C GLU A 275 24.37 -3.31 -9.20
N ASP A 276 25.44 -2.72 -9.75
CA ASP A 276 25.34 -1.48 -10.53
C ASP A 276 24.52 -1.66 -11.82
N GLN A 277 24.61 -2.82 -12.44
CA GLN A 277 23.84 -3.12 -13.66
C GLN A 277 22.36 -3.30 -13.34
N VAL A 278 22.03 -4.00 -12.25
CA VAL A 278 20.63 -4.15 -11.80
C VAL A 278 20.06 -2.81 -11.36
N MET A 279 20.82 -2.02 -10.58
CA MET A 279 20.36 -0.68 -10.14
C MET A 279 20.12 0.26 -11.31
N ARG A 280 21.01 0.32 -12.32
CA ARG A 280 20.81 1.16 -13.52
C ARG A 280 19.58 0.74 -14.33
N MET A 281 19.33 -0.57 -14.49
CA MET A 281 18.11 -1.08 -15.13
C MET A 281 16.86 -0.64 -14.37
N ALA A 282 16.88 -0.77 -13.04
CA ALA A 282 15.77 -0.42 -12.15
C ALA A 282 15.49 1.10 -12.11
N GLU A 283 16.54 1.94 -12.14
CA GLU A 283 16.42 3.39 -12.28
C GLU A 283 15.71 3.77 -13.59
N GLY A 284 16.14 3.18 -14.71
CA GLY A 284 15.50 3.40 -16.00
C GLY A 284 14.05 2.93 -16.04
N LEU A 285 13.73 1.82 -15.35
CA LEU A 285 12.35 1.33 -15.20
C LEU A 285 11.48 2.36 -14.46
N MET A 286 11.94 2.88 -13.32
CA MET A 286 11.19 3.88 -12.56
C MET A 286 11.08 5.20 -13.32
N ALA A 287 12.11 5.64 -14.01
CA ALA A 287 12.06 6.82 -14.86
C ALA A 287 10.99 6.67 -15.96
N ARG A 288 10.93 5.50 -16.61
CA ARG A 288 9.90 5.20 -17.62
C ARG A 288 8.49 5.16 -17.03
N VAL A 289 8.32 4.55 -15.86
CA VAL A 289 7.02 4.50 -15.16
C VAL A 289 6.53 5.92 -14.83
N PHE A 290 7.39 6.79 -14.30
CA PHE A 290 7.03 8.16 -13.96
C PHE A 290 6.72 9.01 -15.18
N HIS A 291 7.51 8.86 -16.24
CA HIS A 291 7.28 9.54 -17.52
C HIS A 291 5.92 9.14 -18.11
N ASP A 292 5.68 7.84 -18.30
CA ASP A 292 4.49 7.34 -19.02
C ASP A 292 3.19 7.48 -18.19
N ALA A 293 3.27 7.35 -16.86
CA ALA A 293 2.09 7.39 -16.00
C ALA A 293 1.74 8.79 -15.50
N MET A 294 2.74 9.65 -15.25
CA MET A 294 2.57 10.95 -14.59
C MET A 294 3.10 12.14 -15.40
N ASN A 295 3.81 11.90 -16.51
CA ASN A 295 4.53 12.91 -17.30
C ASN A 295 5.57 13.69 -16.44
N ILE A 296 6.32 12.94 -15.62
CA ILE A 296 7.39 13.45 -14.76
C ILE A 296 8.70 12.79 -15.18
N ASP A 297 9.72 13.62 -15.43
CA ASP A 297 11.08 13.15 -15.69
C ASP A 297 11.86 13.10 -14.38
N LEU A 298 12.40 11.93 -14.05
CA LEU A 298 13.23 11.73 -12.85
C LEU A 298 14.70 11.99 -13.15
N PRO A 299 15.42 12.70 -12.27
CA PRO A 299 16.87 12.84 -12.40
C PRO A 299 17.58 11.51 -12.12
N LEU A 300 18.51 11.11 -12.98
CA LEU A 300 19.33 9.91 -12.83
C LEU A 300 20.82 10.28 -12.78
N PRO A 301 21.68 9.49 -12.10
CA PRO A 301 21.35 8.33 -11.26
C PRO A 301 20.75 8.71 -9.90
N PHE A 302 20.10 7.76 -9.22
CA PHE A 302 19.61 7.99 -7.85
C PHE A 302 20.75 8.01 -6.84
N PRO A 303 20.68 8.87 -5.78
CA PRO A 303 21.64 8.86 -4.68
C PRO A 303 21.74 7.50 -4.00
N ARG A 304 22.88 7.20 -3.40
CA ARG A 304 23.13 5.97 -2.63
C ARG A 304 23.50 6.30 -1.20
N LEU A 305 23.00 5.52 -0.27
CA LEU A 305 23.39 5.48 1.14
C LEU A 305 23.74 4.04 1.50
N THR A 306 24.72 3.84 2.33
CA THR A 306 24.89 2.54 2.99
C THR A 306 23.81 2.37 4.07
N TRP A 307 23.50 1.13 4.43
CA TRP A 307 22.60 0.82 5.54
C TRP A 307 23.10 1.49 6.85
N GLU A 308 24.40 1.48 7.10
CA GLU A 308 25.00 2.14 8.27
C GLU A 308 24.75 3.65 8.27
N GLU A 309 24.88 4.32 7.11
CA GLU A 309 24.59 5.75 6.96
C GLU A 309 23.11 6.04 7.17
N ALA A 310 22.23 5.20 6.61
CA ALA A 310 20.79 5.34 6.77
C ALA A 310 20.38 5.19 8.26
N MET A 311 20.91 4.19 8.94
CA MET A 311 20.66 3.98 10.38
C MET A 311 21.29 5.06 11.25
N ARG A 312 22.50 5.53 10.90
CA ARG A 312 23.18 6.59 11.63
C ARG A 312 22.44 7.91 11.53
N ASP A 313 22.09 8.35 10.31
CA ASP A 313 21.60 9.70 10.05
C ASP A 313 20.07 9.80 10.12
N TYR A 314 19.33 8.70 9.95
CA TYR A 314 17.88 8.69 9.85
C TYR A 314 17.19 7.69 10.79
N GLY A 315 17.93 6.74 11.36
CA GLY A 315 17.40 5.74 12.28
C GLY A 315 16.48 4.69 11.64
N VAL A 316 16.44 4.62 10.31
CA VAL A 316 15.65 3.66 9.53
C VAL A 316 16.38 3.29 8.24
N ASP A 317 16.13 2.09 7.74
CA ASP A 317 16.67 1.55 6.49
C ASP A 317 16.03 2.11 5.21
N LYS A 318 14.94 2.86 5.34
CA LYS A 318 14.17 3.49 4.24
C LYS A 318 13.88 4.95 4.54
N PRO A 319 14.90 5.82 4.55
CA PRO A 319 14.74 7.21 4.98
C PRO A 319 13.94 8.06 3.98
N ASP A 320 13.09 8.93 4.51
CA ASP A 320 12.53 10.03 3.73
C ASP A 320 13.52 11.21 3.72
N THR A 321 14.11 11.49 2.56
CA THR A 321 15.13 12.53 2.39
C THR A 321 14.58 13.82 1.81
N ARG A 322 13.26 14.01 1.75
CA ARG A 322 12.64 15.24 1.24
C ARG A 322 12.80 16.44 2.18
N PHE A 323 13.22 16.20 3.41
CA PHE A 323 13.42 17.24 4.43
C PHE A 323 14.69 16.95 5.26
N ASP A 324 15.33 18.02 5.72
CA ASP A 324 16.63 17.97 6.41
C ASP A 324 16.46 17.95 7.94
N LEU A 325 16.14 16.78 8.49
CA LEU A 325 16.16 16.52 9.93
C LEU A 325 16.98 15.25 10.17
N LYS A 326 18.31 15.38 10.36
CA LYS A 326 19.20 14.24 10.60
C LYS A 326 19.37 13.97 12.08
N LEU A 327 19.50 12.70 12.43
CA LEU A 327 19.91 12.26 13.76
C LEU A 327 21.41 12.48 13.93
N LYS A 328 21.85 12.75 15.16
CA LYS A 328 23.25 12.88 15.54
C LYS A 328 23.55 12.03 16.74
N ASP A 329 24.63 11.26 16.68
CA ASP A 329 25.19 10.58 17.84
C ASP A 329 25.86 11.62 18.73
N VAL A 330 25.39 11.74 19.95
CA VAL A 330 25.91 12.67 20.97
C VAL A 330 26.40 11.94 22.21
N THR A 331 26.59 10.61 22.15
CA THR A 331 27.04 9.77 23.26
C THR A 331 28.30 10.34 23.91
N ALA A 332 29.30 10.68 23.10
CA ALA A 332 30.54 11.25 23.59
C ALA A 332 30.37 12.63 24.26
N CYS A 333 29.36 13.41 23.81
CA CYS A 333 29.09 14.74 24.38
C CYS A 333 28.51 14.67 25.81
N VAL A 334 27.85 13.54 26.17
CA VAL A 334 27.08 13.39 27.42
C VAL A 334 27.55 12.22 28.28
N ALA A 335 28.67 11.58 27.96
CA ALA A 335 29.20 10.41 28.66
C ALA A 335 29.49 10.68 30.17
N GLY A 336 29.79 11.94 30.56
CA GLY A 336 30.01 12.36 31.92
C GLY A 336 28.81 12.96 32.66
N SER A 337 27.62 12.91 32.02
CA SER A 337 26.45 13.66 32.44
C SER A 337 25.93 13.24 33.81
N GLY A 338 25.49 14.22 34.61
CA GLY A 338 24.72 13.99 35.83
C GLY A 338 23.35 13.37 35.58
N PHE A 339 22.90 13.30 34.35
CA PHE A 339 21.67 12.60 33.94
C PHE A 339 21.98 11.11 33.74
N LYS A 340 21.66 10.29 34.72
CA LYS A 340 22.04 8.87 34.79
C LYS A 340 21.67 8.07 33.55
N LEU A 341 20.54 8.39 32.89
CA LEU A 341 20.09 7.70 31.68
C LEU A 341 21.08 7.90 30.52
N PHE A 342 21.63 9.12 30.36
CA PHE A 342 22.61 9.41 29.31
C PHE A 342 23.97 8.77 29.65
N ALA A 343 24.39 8.86 30.89
CA ALA A 343 25.70 8.34 31.34
C ALA A 343 25.80 6.81 31.25
N ALA A 344 24.68 6.08 31.36
CA ALA A 344 24.65 4.62 31.36
C ALA A 344 24.30 3.99 30.00
N ALA A 345 23.81 4.77 29.06
CA ALA A 345 23.32 4.26 27.78
C ALA A 345 24.48 3.92 26.82
N PRO A 346 24.41 2.80 26.09
CA PRO A 346 25.37 2.47 25.06
C PRO A 346 25.32 3.46 23.86
N LEU A 347 24.13 4.04 23.59
CA LEU A 347 23.92 5.03 22.55
C LEU A 347 23.00 6.15 23.03
N VAL A 348 23.40 7.40 22.76
CA VAL A 348 22.56 8.60 22.92
C VAL A 348 22.52 9.33 21.60
N LYS A 349 21.33 9.42 20.97
CA LYS A 349 21.13 10.23 19.76
C LYS A 349 20.25 11.44 20.03
N ALA A 350 20.48 12.47 19.25
CA ALA A 350 19.73 13.72 19.25
C ALA A 350 19.09 14.01 17.90
N LEU A 351 17.90 14.62 17.93
CA LEU A 351 17.19 15.16 16.79
C LEU A 351 16.97 16.65 17.02
N ARG A 352 17.73 17.52 16.34
CA ARG A 352 17.51 18.97 16.32
C ARG A 352 16.36 19.30 15.40
N VAL A 353 15.43 20.13 15.86
CA VAL A 353 14.34 20.72 15.08
C VAL A 353 14.53 22.23 15.05
N PRO A 354 15.03 22.81 13.94
CA PRO A 354 15.21 24.25 13.81
C PRO A 354 13.89 24.99 14.01
N GLN A 355 13.90 26.07 14.83
CA GLN A 355 12.75 26.89 15.17
C GLN A 355 11.54 26.12 15.75
N GLY A 356 11.76 24.89 16.23
CA GLY A 356 10.74 24.05 16.85
C GLY A 356 10.43 24.38 18.31
N GLY A 357 11.06 25.39 18.89
CA GLY A 357 10.83 25.84 20.28
C GLY A 357 9.40 26.31 20.56
N SER A 358 8.62 26.60 19.52
CA SER A 358 7.19 26.98 19.62
C SER A 358 6.27 25.81 20.00
N LEU A 359 6.72 24.54 19.89
CA LEU A 359 5.91 23.39 20.27
C LEU A 359 5.42 23.52 21.72
N SER A 360 4.13 23.35 21.92
CA SER A 360 3.50 23.43 23.25
C SER A 360 3.88 22.21 24.10
N ARG A 361 3.66 22.32 25.43
CA ARG A 361 3.88 21.18 26.34
C ARG A 361 3.04 19.97 25.97
N LYS A 362 1.79 20.18 25.57
CA LYS A 362 0.89 19.11 25.16
C LYS A 362 1.42 18.37 23.93
N GLU A 363 1.89 19.11 22.92
CA GLU A 363 2.46 18.49 21.70
C GLU A 363 3.70 17.66 22.05
N ILE A 364 4.57 18.11 22.96
CA ILE A 364 5.73 17.35 23.42
C ILE A 364 5.30 16.10 24.20
N ASP A 365 4.26 16.19 25.01
CA ASP A 365 3.71 15.05 25.74
C ASP A 365 3.08 14.02 24.75
N ASP A 366 2.37 14.48 23.70
CA ASP A 366 1.84 13.63 22.63
C ASP A 366 2.98 12.92 21.84
N LEU A 367 4.10 13.63 21.56
CA LEU A 367 5.28 13.05 20.94
C LEU A 367 5.97 12.03 21.88
N THR A 368 5.92 12.25 23.19
CA THR A 368 6.44 11.30 24.18
C THR A 368 5.63 10.00 24.19
N GLU A 369 4.30 10.08 24.11
CA GLU A 369 3.46 8.89 23.97
C GLU A 369 3.69 8.17 22.64
N PHE A 370 3.93 8.92 21.57
CA PHE A 370 4.23 8.36 20.25
C PHE A 370 5.50 7.50 20.24
N VAL A 371 6.61 7.96 20.84
CA VAL A 371 7.86 7.19 20.85
C VAL A 371 7.78 5.91 21.72
N LYS A 372 6.85 5.82 22.66
CA LYS A 372 6.62 4.60 23.45
C LYS A 372 6.20 3.40 22.60
N ILE A 373 5.55 3.64 21.45
CA ILE A 373 5.18 2.59 20.49
C ILE A 373 6.41 1.83 20.00
N TYR A 374 7.58 2.48 20.00
CA TYR A 374 8.86 1.94 19.57
C TYR A 374 9.75 1.45 20.74
N GLY A 375 9.18 1.24 21.92
CA GLY A 375 9.88 0.72 23.09
C GLY A 375 10.56 1.76 23.97
N ALA A 376 10.52 3.05 23.61
CA ALA A 376 11.06 4.11 24.45
C ALA A 376 10.20 4.32 25.71
N GLN A 377 10.84 4.55 26.85
CA GLN A 377 10.12 4.81 28.11
C GLN A 377 9.71 6.27 28.28
N GLY A 378 10.31 7.17 27.51
CA GLY A 378 10.07 8.61 27.54
C GLY A 378 10.83 9.32 26.42
N LEU A 379 10.70 10.64 26.36
CA LEU A 379 11.38 11.49 25.38
C LEU A 379 12.02 12.68 26.12
N ALA A 380 13.35 12.69 26.16
CA ALA A 380 14.06 13.84 26.70
C ALA A 380 14.11 14.97 25.67
N TRP A 381 13.95 16.22 26.10
CA TRP A 381 13.94 17.36 25.19
C TRP A 381 14.56 18.59 25.85
N ILE A 382 15.07 19.51 25.02
CA ILE A 382 15.63 20.81 25.43
C ILE A 382 15.18 21.87 24.42
N LYS A 383 14.56 22.95 24.89
CA LYS A 383 14.32 24.16 24.11
C LYS A 383 15.46 25.15 24.34
N ILE A 384 15.96 25.73 23.27
CA ILE A 384 17.06 26.67 23.27
C ILE A 384 16.50 28.09 23.22
N HIS A 385 16.68 28.87 24.27
CA HIS A 385 16.37 30.28 24.32
C HIS A 385 17.66 31.11 24.30
N GLU A 386 17.57 32.40 24.03
CA GLU A 386 18.73 33.30 23.97
C GLU A 386 19.54 33.33 25.27
N SER A 387 18.86 33.25 26.43
CA SER A 387 19.49 33.37 27.75
C SER A 387 19.62 32.05 28.49
N GLU A 388 18.83 31.01 28.14
CA GLU A 388 18.79 29.76 28.92
C GLU A 388 18.30 28.56 28.10
N TRP A 389 18.58 27.37 28.61
CA TRP A 389 18.05 26.09 28.13
C TRP A 389 16.85 25.68 28.97
N GLN A 390 15.68 25.65 28.40
CA GLN A 390 14.45 25.24 29.07
C GLN A 390 14.25 23.73 28.90
N SER A 391 14.39 22.97 30.01
CA SER A 391 14.22 21.52 30.00
C SER A 391 14.20 20.94 31.42
N PRO A 392 13.48 19.81 31.68
CA PRO A 392 13.60 19.05 32.92
C PRO A 392 15.00 18.50 33.15
N ILE A 393 15.77 18.24 32.08
CA ILE A 393 17.11 17.62 32.17
C ILE A 393 18.25 18.63 32.12
N ALA A 394 18.01 19.88 31.75
CA ALA A 394 19.06 20.89 31.57
C ALA A 394 19.93 21.11 32.84
N LYS A 395 19.36 20.96 34.01
CA LYS A 395 20.07 21.11 35.31
C LYS A 395 21.14 20.02 35.56
N PHE A 396 21.09 18.90 34.86
CA PHE A 396 22.03 17.81 34.98
C PHE A 396 23.20 17.89 34.01
N LEU A 397 23.14 18.82 33.03
CA LEU A 397 24.16 19.04 32.03
C LEU A 397 25.11 20.14 32.48
N SER A 398 26.41 19.83 32.53
CA SER A 398 27.48 20.79 32.80
C SER A 398 27.62 21.81 31.64
N GLU A 399 28.30 22.94 31.89
CA GLU A 399 28.61 23.94 30.83
C GLU A 399 29.43 23.34 29.68
N ALA A 400 30.36 22.43 29.98
CA ALA A 400 31.16 21.75 28.99
C ALA A 400 30.31 20.86 28.07
N GLU A 401 29.37 20.11 28.62
CA GLU A 401 28.43 19.28 27.85
C GLU A 401 27.47 20.14 27.00
N ARG A 402 26.97 21.25 27.54
CA ARG A 402 26.15 22.20 26.77
C ARG A 402 26.93 22.81 25.59
N ALA A 403 28.17 23.20 25.83
CA ALA A 403 29.05 23.71 24.77
C ALA A 403 29.36 22.63 23.70
N ALA A 404 29.56 21.39 24.12
CA ALA A 404 29.78 20.26 23.22
C ALA A 404 28.53 19.98 22.36
N LEU A 405 27.35 19.90 22.97
CA LEU A 405 26.08 19.71 22.29
C LEU A 405 25.77 20.89 21.32
N THR A 406 26.02 22.13 21.75
CA THR A 406 25.81 23.32 20.89
C THR A 406 26.66 23.21 19.62
N ARG A 407 27.92 22.84 19.75
CA ARG A 407 28.85 22.70 18.62
C ARG A 407 28.47 21.55 17.71
N GLU A 408 28.18 20.37 18.28
CA GLU A 408 27.88 19.14 17.52
C GLU A 408 26.55 19.25 16.75
N LEU A 409 25.56 19.84 17.38
CA LEU A 409 24.20 19.97 16.82
C LEU A 409 23.98 21.31 16.10
N GLY A 410 24.92 22.27 16.20
CA GLY A 410 24.75 23.60 15.62
C GLY A 410 23.52 24.34 16.20
N LEU A 411 23.35 24.31 17.54
CA LEU A 411 22.13 24.84 18.18
C LEU A 411 22.04 26.35 18.09
N GLU A 412 20.84 26.84 17.80
CA GLU A 412 20.48 28.24 17.73
C GLU A 412 19.28 28.57 18.61
N PRO A 413 19.13 29.82 19.09
CA PRO A 413 17.92 30.24 19.79
C PRO A 413 16.65 30.00 18.94
N GLY A 414 15.62 29.44 19.56
CA GLY A 414 14.39 29.04 18.89
C GLY A 414 14.32 27.54 18.56
N ASP A 415 15.42 26.80 18.66
CA ASP A 415 15.45 25.36 18.39
C ASP A 415 14.83 24.54 19.53
N ILE A 416 14.37 23.33 19.19
CA ILE A 416 14.15 22.27 20.15
C ILE A 416 14.97 21.05 19.75
N VAL A 417 15.52 20.35 20.73
CA VAL A 417 16.25 19.10 20.54
C VAL A 417 15.57 18.00 21.32
N PHE A 418 15.33 16.88 20.65
CA PHE A 418 14.85 15.65 21.27
C PHE A 418 15.98 14.63 21.39
N PHE A 419 15.98 13.84 22.46
CA PHE A 419 17.01 12.84 22.72
C PHE A 419 16.37 11.49 23.04
N GLN A 420 17.02 10.43 22.57
CA GLN A 420 16.81 9.06 23.06
C GLN A 420 18.15 8.45 23.50
N ALA A 421 18.05 7.60 24.52
CA ALA A 421 19.19 6.92 25.11
C ALA A 421 18.83 5.47 25.44
N GLY A 422 19.67 4.52 25.10
CA GLY A 422 19.45 3.09 25.33
C GLY A 422 20.06 2.23 24.23
N GLU A 423 19.47 1.06 24.01
CA GLU A 423 19.89 0.12 22.96
C GLU A 423 19.71 0.73 21.56
N PRO A 424 20.66 0.49 20.64
CA PRO A 424 20.69 1.13 19.32
C PRO A 424 19.38 0.98 18.52
N ASP A 425 18.78 -0.18 18.50
CA ASP A 425 17.56 -0.45 17.72
C ASP A 425 16.38 0.37 18.24
N MET A 426 16.19 0.42 19.57
CA MET A 426 15.14 1.23 20.17
C MET A 426 15.38 2.72 19.92
N VAL A 427 16.62 3.21 20.09
CA VAL A 427 16.98 4.62 19.88
C VAL A 427 16.72 5.03 18.43
N ASN A 428 17.17 4.22 17.47
CA ASN A 428 16.99 4.44 16.04
C ASN A 428 15.51 4.41 15.66
N ALA A 429 14.77 3.38 16.06
CA ALA A 429 13.35 3.26 15.77
C ALA A 429 12.53 4.43 16.32
N ALA A 430 12.78 4.81 17.59
CA ALA A 430 12.06 5.90 18.24
C ALA A 430 12.31 7.26 17.55
N LEU A 431 13.58 7.63 17.34
CA LEU A 431 13.92 8.93 16.74
C LEU A 431 13.69 8.98 15.23
N GLY A 432 13.91 7.89 14.52
CA GLY A 432 13.65 7.83 13.08
C GLY A 432 12.17 8.04 12.73
N ASN A 433 11.26 7.42 13.49
CA ASN A 433 9.83 7.63 13.34
C ASN A 433 9.37 9.00 13.88
N LEU A 434 9.97 9.48 14.99
CA LEU A 434 9.72 10.83 15.51
C LEU A 434 10.09 11.91 14.48
N ARG A 435 11.20 11.74 13.78
CA ARG A 435 11.64 12.61 12.70
C ARG A 435 10.56 12.81 11.63
N VAL A 436 9.98 11.72 11.15
CA VAL A 436 8.91 11.75 10.14
C VAL A 436 7.64 12.39 10.69
N LYS A 437 7.26 12.05 11.92
CA LYS A 437 6.10 12.63 12.61
C LYS A 437 6.22 14.14 12.76
N LEU A 438 7.38 14.63 13.19
CA LEU A 438 7.66 16.07 13.31
C LEU A 438 7.65 16.78 11.95
N ALA A 439 8.24 16.16 10.92
CA ALA A 439 8.24 16.75 9.59
C ALA A 439 6.82 16.94 9.04
N GLN A 440 5.93 15.97 9.27
CA GLN A 440 4.51 16.08 8.91
C GLN A 440 3.79 17.17 9.72
N GLN A 441 3.98 17.17 11.05
CA GLN A 441 3.32 18.13 11.96
C GLN A 441 3.73 19.58 11.67
N LEU A 442 4.99 19.79 11.30
CA LEU A 442 5.57 21.09 11.00
C LEU A 442 5.48 21.47 9.51
N ASN A 443 4.81 20.66 8.68
CA ASN A 443 4.68 20.87 7.24
C ASN A 443 6.04 21.04 6.50
N LEU A 444 7.06 20.29 6.92
CA LEU A 444 8.39 20.33 6.31
C LEU A 444 8.51 19.45 5.06
N VAL A 445 7.55 18.56 4.83
CA VAL A 445 7.55 17.66 3.68
C VAL A 445 6.98 18.39 2.46
N PRO A 446 7.78 18.65 1.42
CA PRO A 446 7.28 19.34 0.22
C PRO A 446 6.29 18.44 -0.54
N GLU A 447 5.21 19.05 -1.03
CA GLU A 447 4.22 18.35 -1.86
C GLU A 447 4.78 18.07 -3.27
N ASN A 448 4.27 17.04 -3.92
CA ASN A 448 4.62 16.65 -5.30
C ASN A 448 6.14 16.50 -5.55
N THR A 449 6.89 16.12 -4.53
CA THR A 449 8.33 15.87 -4.61
C THR A 449 8.60 14.37 -4.53
N TRP A 450 9.44 13.89 -5.44
CA TRP A 450 9.78 12.49 -5.58
C TRP A 450 11.28 12.29 -5.38
N ASN A 451 11.68 11.86 -4.17
CA ASN A 451 13.06 11.58 -3.83
C ASN A 451 13.29 10.08 -3.80
N PHE A 452 13.98 9.59 -4.81
CA PHE A 452 14.50 8.25 -4.86
C PHE A 452 15.90 8.17 -4.25
N LEU A 453 16.21 7.06 -3.63
CA LEU A 453 17.57 6.69 -3.24
C LEU A 453 17.71 5.17 -3.18
N TRP A 454 18.95 4.72 -3.21
CA TRP A 454 19.34 3.35 -2.90
C TRP A 454 19.86 3.26 -1.48
N VAL A 455 19.53 2.17 -0.80
CA VAL A 455 20.22 1.73 0.42
C VAL A 455 20.95 0.43 0.07
N THR A 456 22.23 0.37 0.41
CA THR A 456 23.14 -0.75 0.08
C THR A 456 23.88 -1.24 1.32
N ASP A 457 24.67 -2.29 1.18
CA ASP A 457 25.55 -2.81 2.23
C ASP A 457 24.78 -3.22 3.51
N PHE A 458 23.63 -3.85 3.34
CA PHE A 458 22.84 -4.39 4.44
C PHE A 458 23.62 -5.46 5.21
N PRO A 459 23.34 -5.67 6.51
CA PRO A 459 23.75 -6.89 7.18
C PRO A 459 23.17 -8.12 6.45
N LEU A 460 23.96 -9.19 6.37
CA LEU A 460 23.50 -10.45 5.76
C LEU A 460 22.56 -11.21 6.69
N PHE A 461 22.84 -11.14 7.98
CA PHE A 461 22.11 -11.82 9.05
C PHE A 461 21.70 -10.86 10.16
N GLU A 462 20.61 -11.21 10.82
CA GLU A 462 20.19 -10.63 12.11
C GLU A 462 19.99 -11.76 13.13
N TYR A 463 20.22 -11.47 14.40
CA TYR A 463 20.00 -12.45 15.47
C TYR A 463 18.56 -12.42 15.93
N SER A 464 17.85 -13.55 15.79
CA SER A 464 16.48 -13.71 16.26
C SER A 464 16.48 -14.19 17.70
N GLU A 465 16.04 -13.36 18.64
CA GLU A 465 15.83 -13.74 20.04
C GLU A 465 14.75 -14.82 20.19
N GLU A 466 13.75 -14.84 19.32
CA GLU A 466 12.68 -15.83 19.32
C GLU A 466 13.19 -17.21 18.90
N GLU A 467 14.00 -17.25 17.82
CA GLU A 467 14.55 -18.50 17.29
C GLU A 467 15.92 -18.88 17.91
N GLN A 468 16.52 -17.98 18.70
CA GLN A 468 17.85 -18.14 19.33
C GLN A 468 18.94 -18.54 18.32
N ARG A 469 18.88 -17.96 17.11
CA ARG A 469 19.84 -18.17 16.02
C ARG A 469 19.88 -16.97 15.07
N TYR A 470 20.88 -16.95 14.21
CA TYR A 470 20.90 -16.02 13.10
C TYR A 470 19.86 -16.39 12.03
N VAL A 471 19.16 -15.39 11.50
CA VAL A 471 18.24 -15.48 10.36
C VAL A 471 18.73 -14.56 9.26
N ALA A 472 18.37 -14.85 8.00
CA ALA A 472 18.75 -14.00 6.88
C ALA A 472 17.91 -12.71 6.89
N CYS A 473 18.55 -11.54 6.76
CA CYS A 473 17.84 -10.26 6.66
C CYS A 473 16.95 -10.17 5.41
N HIS A 474 17.34 -10.81 4.30
CA HIS A 474 16.57 -10.85 3.06
C HIS A 474 16.04 -12.26 2.79
N HIS A 475 16.87 -13.12 2.18
CA HIS A 475 16.53 -14.52 1.93
C HIS A 475 17.83 -15.37 1.85
N PRO A 476 17.76 -16.68 2.05
CA PRO A 476 18.94 -17.55 2.14
C PRO A 476 19.71 -17.75 0.81
N PHE A 477 19.31 -17.07 -0.26
CA PHE A 477 19.99 -17.12 -1.58
C PHE A 477 20.77 -15.83 -1.88
N THR A 478 20.84 -14.88 -0.94
CA THR A 478 21.56 -13.61 -1.07
C THR A 478 23.06 -13.84 -0.94
N ALA A 479 23.85 -13.32 -1.88
CA ALA A 479 25.30 -13.41 -1.82
C ALA A 479 25.89 -12.48 -0.75
N VAL A 480 26.94 -12.94 -0.09
CA VAL A 480 27.77 -12.15 0.82
C VAL A 480 28.74 -11.27 0.02
N GLN A 481 29.15 -10.13 0.57
CA GLN A 481 30.24 -9.36 -0.01
C GLN A 481 31.54 -10.17 -0.02
N GLU A 482 32.35 -10.04 -1.07
CA GLU A 482 33.57 -10.86 -1.26
C GLU A 482 34.55 -10.73 -0.10
N ALA A 483 34.66 -9.53 0.50
CA ALA A 483 35.52 -9.28 1.65
C ALA A 483 35.11 -10.08 2.90
N ASP A 484 33.83 -10.40 3.04
CA ASP A 484 33.24 -11.04 4.22
C ASP A 484 33.00 -12.54 4.03
N ARG A 485 33.33 -13.09 2.84
CA ARG A 485 33.04 -14.47 2.46
C ARG A 485 33.63 -15.50 3.42
N GLU A 486 34.87 -15.28 3.87
CA GLU A 486 35.56 -16.22 4.74
C GLU A 486 35.09 -16.14 6.22
N THR A 487 34.51 -15.01 6.62
CA THR A 487 34.03 -14.79 8.00
C THR A 487 32.56 -15.12 8.16
N MET A 488 31.84 -15.46 7.09
CA MET A 488 30.37 -15.65 7.09
C MET A 488 29.86 -16.64 8.17
N THR A 489 30.60 -17.72 8.43
CA THR A 489 30.22 -18.73 9.45
C THR A 489 30.83 -18.45 10.81
N SER A 490 31.99 -17.79 10.89
CA SER A 490 32.70 -17.53 12.15
C SER A 490 32.28 -16.27 12.85
N ASP A 491 31.81 -15.24 12.10
CA ASP A 491 31.36 -13.95 12.64
C ASP A 491 30.14 -13.43 11.86
N PRO A 492 29.00 -14.16 11.88
CA PRO A 492 27.82 -13.84 11.07
C PRO A 492 27.21 -12.47 11.39
N GLY A 493 27.41 -11.94 12.59
CA GLY A 493 26.86 -10.66 13.01
C GLY A 493 27.45 -9.43 12.31
N HIS A 494 28.61 -9.57 11.62
CA HIS A 494 29.31 -8.43 11.00
C HIS A 494 29.44 -8.54 9.49
N VAL A 495 28.90 -9.59 8.86
CA VAL A 495 29.00 -9.78 7.41
C VAL A 495 27.95 -8.98 6.66
N LYS A 496 28.32 -8.45 5.50
CA LYS A 496 27.44 -7.63 4.66
C LYS A 496 26.92 -8.41 3.45
N ALA A 497 25.69 -8.14 3.12
CA ALA A 497 25.01 -8.69 1.95
C ALA A 497 25.35 -7.88 0.69
N ARG A 498 25.33 -8.54 -0.46
CA ARG A 498 25.24 -7.90 -1.78
C ARG A 498 23.79 -7.56 -2.11
N ALA A 499 23.13 -6.84 -1.20
CA ALA A 499 21.72 -6.47 -1.28
C ALA A 499 21.57 -4.95 -1.44
N TYR A 500 20.46 -4.56 -2.05
CA TYR A 500 20.12 -3.17 -2.35
C TYR A 500 18.61 -2.98 -2.38
N ASP A 501 18.15 -1.91 -1.71
CA ASP A 501 16.74 -1.51 -1.70
C ASP A 501 16.55 -0.15 -2.34
N MET A 502 15.55 -0.03 -3.21
CA MET A 502 15.11 1.25 -3.76
C MET A 502 14.06 1.86 -2.84
N VAL A 503 14.35 3.05 -2.37
CA VAL A 503 13.47 3.82 -1.48
C VAL A 503 12.90 5.02 -2.22
N LEU A 504 11.60 5.24 -2.09
CA LEU A 504 10.88 6.41 -2.58
C LEU A 504 10.13 7.09 -1.43
N ASN A 505 10.51 8.33 -1.11
CA ASN A 505 9.80 9.13 -0.10
C ASN A 505 9.58 8.39 1.23
N GLY A 506 10.60 7.71 1.74
CA GLY A 506 10.51 6.97 2.99
C GLY A 506 9.82 5.61 2.90
N ASN A 507 9.60 5.10 1.70
CA ASN A 507 9.02 3.77 1.46
C ASN A 507 9.96 2.95 0.60
N GLU A 508 10.29 1.75 1.01
CA GLU A 508 10.92 0.75 0.17
C GLU A 508 9.92 0.35 -0.93
N VAL A 509 10.26 0.62 -2.18
CA VAL A 509 9.43 0.29 -3.34
C VAL A 509 9.90 -0.95 -4.08
N GLY A 510 11.16 -1.34 -3.88
CA GLY A 510 11.71 -2.57 -4.42
C GLY A 510 12.98 -2.96 -3.69
N GLY A 511 13.20 -4.24 -3.52
CA GLY A 511 14.39 -4.82 -2.92
C GLY A 511 14.97 -5.93 -3.77
N GLY A 512 16.29 -6.06 -3.72
CA GLY A 512 17.01 -7.03 -4.51
C GLY A 512 18.40 -7.38 -3.99
N SER A 513 19.03 -8.34 -4.63
CA SER A 513 20.41 -8.74 -4.31
C SER A 513 21.09 -9.42 -5.49
N ILE A 514 22.39 -9.53 -5.42
CA ILE A 514 23.14 -10.55 -6.17
C ILE A 514 22.94 -11.89 -5.45
N ARG A 515 22.82 -12.96 -6.22
CA ARG A 515 22.49 -14.29 -5.69
C ARG A 515 23.73 -15.16 -5.54
N ILE A 516 23.67 -16.07 -4.60
CA ILE A 516 24.62 -17.19 -4.53
C ILE A 516 24.41 -18.03 -5.79
N HIS A 517 25.51 -18.33 -6.50
CA HIS A 517 25.49 -19.12 -7.74
C HIS A 517 26.37 -20.35 -7.69
N THR A 518 27.07 -20.59 -6.56
CA THR A 518 27.87 -21.80 -6.34
C THR A 518 27.26 -22.67 -5.25
N PRO A 519 27.30 -24.03 -5.40
CA PRO A 519 26.83 -24.92 -4.33
C PRO A 519 27.57 -24.71 -3.01
N GLU A 520 28.90 -24.48 -3.07
CA GLU A 520 29.73 -24.29 -1.87
C GLU A 520 29.26 -23.11 -1.02
N ASP A 521 29.05 -21.95 -1.62
CA ASP A 521 28.59 -20.76 -0.89
C ASP A 521 27.18 -20.94 -0.37
N GLN A 522 26.33 -21.68 -1.10
CA GLN A 522 24.97 -21.98 -0.64
C GLN A 522 24.96 -22.91 0.58
N TYR A 523 25.84 -23.90 0.65
CA TYR A 523 25.99 -24.73 1.84
C TYR A 523 26.52 -23.93 3.03
N ARG A 524 27.54 -23.07 2.83
CA ARG A 524 28.03 -22.16 3.89
C ARG A 524 26.94 -21.23 4.42
N MET A 525 26.07 -20.72 3.54
CA MET A 525 24.92 -19.90 3.94
C MET A 525 23.96 -20.71 4.81
N PHE A 526 23.61 -21.94 4.43
CA PHE A 526 22.72 -22.78 5.23
C PHE A 526 23.36 -23.17 6.59
N GLU A 527 24.65 -23.41 6.64
CA GLU A 527 25.39 -23.64 7.88
C GLU A 527 25.31 -22.42 8.82
N ALA A 528 25.54 -21.21 8.30
CA ALA A 528 25.45 -19.97 9.07
C ALA A 528 24.02 -19.73 9.63
N LEU A 529 22.99 -20.18 8.90
CA LEU A 529 21.58 -20.13 9.31
C LEU A 529 21.18 -21.30 10.23
N GLY A 530 22.10 -22.22 10.57
CA GLY A 530 21.85 -23.34 11.45
C GLY A 530 21.07 -24.51 10.84
N PHE A 531 21.03 -24.63 9.51
CA PHE A 531 20.45 -25.81 8.84
C PHE A 531 21.44 -26.97 8.88
N SER A 532 20.94 -28.19 9.15
CA SER A 532 21.71 -29.39 8.86
C SER A 532 21.64 -29.72 7.36
N ASP A 533 22.64 -30.48 6.86
CA ASP A 533 22.66 -30.93 5.46
C ASP A 533 21.38 -31.66 5.06
N GLU A 534 20.83 -32.50 5.95
CA GLU A 534 19.58 -33.23 5.70
C GLU A 534 18.39 -32.27 5.60
N SER A 535 18.32 -31.26 6.49
CA SER A 535 17.26 -30.25 6.49
C SER A 535 17.33 -29.37 5.24
N ALA A 536 18.52 -28.91 4.86
CA ALA A 536 18.73 -28.13 3.63
C ALA A 536 18.34 -28.93 2.38
N LYS A 537 18.75 -30.22 2.28
CA LYS A 537 18.38 -31.11 1.17
C LYS A 537 16.88 -31.41 1.13
N ALA A 538 16.23 -31.59 2.29
CA ALA A 538 14.79 -31.84 2.34
C ALA A 538 13.97 -30.66 1.83
N GLN A 539 14.38 -29.43 2.14
CA GLN A 539 13.67 -28.20 1.77
C GLN A 539 14.07 -27.68 0.38
N PHE A 540 15.36 -27.59 0.09
CA PHE A 540 15.94 -26.92 -1.07
C PHE A 540 16.73 -27.87 -2.00
N GLY A 541 16.63 -29.19 -1.84
CA GLY A 541 17.47 -30.15 -2.55
C GLY A 541 17.43 -30.03 -4.08
N TYR A 542 16.25 -29.76 -4.65
CA TYR A 542 16.10 -29.52 -6.09
C TYR A 542 16.80 -28.25 -6.56
N PHE A 543 16.81 -27.20 -5.73
CA PHE A 543 17.49 -25.94 -6.03
C PHE A 543 19.02 -26.09 -5.91
N ILE A 544 19.48 -26.73 -4.82
CA ILE A 544 20.91 -27.04 -4.63
C ILE A 544 21.43 -27.88 -5.80
N GLN A 545 20.69 -28.93 -6.21
CA GLN A 545 21.03 -29.73 -7.35
C GLN A 545 21.13 -28.92 -8.64
N ALA A 546 20.24 -27.95 -8.85
CA ALA A 546 20.28 -27.09 -10.03
C ALA A 546 21.55 -26.22 -10.07
N LEU A 547 22.06 -25.75 -8.92
CA LEU A 547 23.32 -25.01 -8.83
C LEU A 547 24.53 -25.81 -9.36
N GLU A 548 24.49 -27.14 -9.25
CA GLU A 548 25.58 -28.02 -9.70
C GLU A 548 25.73 -28.09 -11.23
N TYR A 549 24.74 -27.60 -12.00
CA TYR A 549 24.71 -27.69 -13.47
C TYR A 549 25.15 -26.42 -14.19
N GLY A 550 26.01 -25.61 -13.56
CA GLY A 550 26.62 -24.45 -14.23
C GLY A 550 25.74 -23.22 -14.16
N THR A 551 25.35 -22.83 -12.96
CA THR A 551 24.59 -21.61 -12.70
C THR A 551 25.41 -20.36 -12.98
N PRO A 552 24.95 -19.43 -13.82
CA PRO A 552 25.65 -18.17 -14.06
C PRO A 552 25.56 -17.24 -12.82
N PRO A 553 26.52 -16.32 -12.63
CA PRO A 553 26.32 -15.20 -11.72
C PRO A 553 25.06 -14.45 -12.11
N HIS A 554 24.17 -14.15 -11.16
CA HIS A 554 22.89 -13.50 -11.44
C HIS A 554 22.43 -12.65 -10.27
N GLY A 555 21.52 -11.75 -10.55
CA GLY A 555 20.92 -10.86 -9.57
C GLY A 555 19.60 -10.31 -10.07
N GLY A 556 18.83 -9.74 -9.18
CA GLY A 556 17.51 -9.23 -9.54
C GLY A 556 16.90 -8.37 -8.46
N ILE A 557 15.69 -7.88 -8.75
CA ILE A 557 14.93 -7.00 -7.88
C ILE A 557 13.44 -7.32 -7.98
N ALA A 558 12.70 -7.11 -6.90
CA ALA A 558 11.25 -7.21 -6.88
C ALA A 558 10.62 -5.88 -6.43
N PHE A 559 9.73 -5.32 -7.24
CA PHE A 559 8.98 -4.11 -6.88
C PHE A 559 7.59 -4.45 -6.36
N GLY A 560 7.20 -3.84 -5.24
CA GLY A 560 5.83 -3.91 -4.75
C GLY A 560 4.90 -3.05 -5.59
N LEU A 561 4.26 -3.62 -6.62
CA LEU A 561 3.41 -2.88 -7.55
C LEU A 561 2.29 -2.12 -6.84
N ASP A 562 1.69 -2.72 -5.82
CA ASP A 562 0.61 -2.09 -5.05
C ASP A 562 1.11 -0.85 -4.30
N ARG A 563 2.33 -0.90 -3.74
CA ARG A 563 2.96 0.22 -3.03
C ARG A 563 3.34 1.34 -4.01
N VAL A 564 3.94 1.00 -5.15
CA VAL A 564 4.23 1.99 -6.21
C VAL A 564 2.94 2.68 -6.66
N ALA A 565 1.88 1.92 -6.95
CA ALA A 565 0.59 2.49 -7.35
C ALA A 565 -0.04 3.36 -6.25
N MET A 566 0.06 2.96 -4.97
CA MET A 566 -0.41 3.74 -3.83
C MET A 566 0.30 5.10 -3.74
N LEU A 567 1.62 5.11 -3.87
CA LEU A 567 2.41 6.34 -3.81
C LEU A 567 2.07 7.27 -4.98
N LEU A 568 2.04 6.77 -6.22
CA LEU A 568 1.77 7.57 -7.42
C LEU A 568 0.33 8.13 -7.45
N THR A 569 -0.62 7.50 -6.77
CA THR A 569 -2.01 7.97 -6.67
C THR A 569 -2.28 8.82 -5.44
N GLY A 570 -1.28 9.00 -4.55
CA GLY A 570 -1.47 9.68 -3.27
C GLY A 570 -2.52 9.00 -2.38
N SER A 571 -2.65 7.68 -2.49
CA SER A 571 -3.59 6.89 -1.68
C SER A 571 -2.99 6.58 -0.31
N ALA A 572 -3.84 6.56 0.73
CA ALA A 572 -3.40 6.27 2.10
C ALA A 572 -3.20 4.77 2.38
N SER A 573 -3.74 3.91 1.51
CA SER A 573 -3.67 2.45 1.68
C SER A 573 -3.59 1.75 0.32
N ILE A 574 -2.87 0.63 0.27
CA ILE A 574 -2.85 -0.23 -0.94
C ILE A 574 -4.23 -0.79 -1.29
N ARG A 575 -5.18 -0.84 -0.35
CA ARG A 575 -6.57 -1.25 -0.59
C ARG A 575 -7.29 -0.32 -1.57
N ASP A 576 -6.85 0.93 -1.71
CA ASP A 576 -7.43 1.88 -2.66
C ASP A 576 -6.94 1.66 -4.11
N VAL A 577 -5.86 0.93 -4.31
CA VAL A 577 -5.28 0.62 -5.64
C VAL A 577 -5.42 -0.85 -6.05
N ILE A 578 -6.00 -1.68 -5.20
CA ILE A 578 -6.36 -3.08 -5.47
C ILE A 578 -7.87 -3.15 -5.70
N ALA A 579 -8.30 -3.80 -6.79
CA ALA A 579 -9.72 -3.84 -7.15
C ALA A 579 -10.58 -4.49 -6.04
N PHE A 580 -10.17 -5.65 -5.53
CA PHE A 580 -10.89 -6.41 -4.51
C PHE A 580 -9.93 -6.83 -3.38
N PRO A 581 -9.56 -5.90 -2.48
CA PRO A 581 -8.64 -6.18 -1.39
C PRO A 581 -9.35 -6.93 -0.24
N LYS A 582 -8.54 -7.48 0.67
CA LYS A 582 -9.02 -7.99 1.96
C LYS A 582 -9.02 -6.86 3.01
N THR A 583 -9.84 -7.02 4.05
CA THR A 583 -9.80 -6.17 5.27
C THR A 583 -8.51 -6.42 6.06
N GLN A 584 -8.27 -5.65 7.11
CA GLN A 584 -7.18 -5.89 8.07
C GLN A 584 -7.27 -7.27 8.78
N LYS A 585 -8.45 -7.90 8.77
CA LYS A 585 -8.67 -9.24 9.32
C LYS A 585 -8.54 -10.35 8.26
N ALA A 586 -7.94 -10.06 7.11
CA ALA A 586 -7.80 -10.96 5.97
C ALA A 586 -9.12 -11.49 5.39
N THR A 587 -10.25 -10.79 5.61
CA THR A 587 -11.58 -11.18 5.11
C THR A 587 -11.99 -10.36 3.90
N CYS A 588 -12.78 -10.94 3.00
CA CYS A 588 -13.41 -10.24 1.88
C CYS A 588 -14.90 -9.99 2.21
N LEU A 589 -15.27 -8.74 2.49
CA LEU A 589 -16.65 -8.37 2.84
C LEU A 589 -17.63 -8.44 1.64
N LEU A 590 -17.11 -8.51 0.41
CA LEU A 590 -17.93 -8.65 -0.79
C LEU A 590 -18.38 -10.09 -1.04
N THR A 591 -17.52 -11.07 -0.72
CA THR A 591 -17.75 -12.49 -1.02
C THR A 591 -17.84 -13.36 0.23
N ASP A 592 -17.73 -12.75 1.41
CA ASP A 592 -17.69 -13.41 2.71
C ASP A 592 -16.56 -14.45 2.86
N ALA A 593 -15.46 -14.28 2.07
CA ALA A 593 -14.30 -15.16 2.17
C ALA A 593 -13.37 -14.73 3.34
N PRO A 594 -12.77 -15.70 4.09
CA PRO A 594 -12.89 -17.15 3.94
C PRO A 594 -14.23 -17.67 4.46
N ASP A 595 -14.73 -18.77 3.88
CA ASP A 595 -15.97 -19.41 4.27
C ASP A 595 -15.77 -20.91 4.54
N THR A 596 -16.76 -21.53 5.14
CA THR A 596 -16.78 -22.96 5.43
C THR A 596 -16.89 -23.80 4.17
N VAL A 597 -16.33 -24.99 4.22
CA VAL A 597 -16.44 -25.99 3.14
C VAL A 597 -17.29 -27.17 3.60
N SER A 598 -17.91 -27.87 2.66
CA SER A 598 -18.77 -29.00 2.97
C SER A 598 -17.98 -30.18 3.56
N THR A 599 -18.63 -30.98 4.42
CA THR A 599 -18.04 -32.21 4.97
C THR A 599 -17.60 -33.19 3.87
N ARG A 600 -18.27 -33.19 2.72
CA ARG A 600 -17.89 -33.98 1.56
C ARG A 600 -16.52 -33.56 1.01
N GLN A 601 -16.30 -32.26 0.81
CA GLN A 601 -15.03 -31.71 0.35
C GLN A 601 -13.88 -32.05 1.32
N LEU A 602 -14.11 -31.92 2.63
CA LEU A 602 -13.11 -32.31 3.63
C LEU A 602 -12.75 -33.78 3.55
N ARG A 603 -13.74 -34.67 3.39
CA ARG A 603 -13.50 -36.12 3.22
C ARG A 603 -12.72 -36.43 1.95
N GLU A 604 -13.04 -35.78 0.83
CA GLU A 604 -12.34 -35.95 -0.44
C GLU A 604 -10.86 -35.52 -0.34
N LEU A 605 -10.55 -34.55 0.54
CA LEU A 605 -9.19 -34.09 0.84
C LEU A 605 -8.51 -34.91 1.94
N GLY A 606 -9.19 -35.85 2.58
CA GLY A 606 -8.66 -36.59 3.72
C GLY A 606 -8.47 -35.73 4.98
N LEU A 607 -9.21 -34.64 5.10
CA LEU A 607 -9.09 -33.67 6.20
C LEU A 607 -10.23 -33.81 7.20
N ARG A 608 -9.93 -33.52 8.46
CA ARG A 608 -10.90 -33.40 9.54
C ARG A 608 -10.60 -32.11 10.32
N LEU A 609 -11.64 -31.28 10.47
CA LEU A 609 -11.52 -30.10 11.35
C LEU A 609 -11.49 -30.56 12.81
N ARG A 610 -10.60 -29.97 13.58
CA ARG A 610 -10.60 -30.09 15.02
C ARG A 610 -11.80 -29.28 15.55
N GLU A 611 -12.66 -29.88 16.40
CA GLU A 611 -13.73 -29.16 17.04
C GLU A 611 -13.12 -28.04 17.89
N THR A 612 -13.36 -26.80 17.50
CA THR A 612 -13.06 -25.64 18.34
C THR A 612 -14.11 -25.64 19.44
N PRO A 613 -13.75 -25.54 20.74
CA PRO A 613 -14.73 -25.32 21.79
C PRO A 613 -15.57 -24.10 21.39
N ALA A 614 -16.90 -24.24 21.37
CA ALA A 614 -17.81 -23.16 21.03
C ALA A 614 -17.40 -21.89 21.79
N ALA A 615 -17.09 -20.81 21.07
CA ALA A 615 -16.86 -19.53 21.68
C ALA A 615 -18.07 -19.24 22.57
N LYS A 616 -17.84 -19.00 23.87
CA LYS A 616 -18.91 -18.56 24.77
C LYS A 616 -19.55 -17.34 24.10
N PRO A 617 -20.90 -17.30 23.95
CA PRO A 617 -21.54 -16.13 23.38
C PRO A 617 -21.09 -14.92 24.21
N GLU A 618 -20.54 -13.92 23.55
CA GLU A 618 -20.28 -12.62 24.18
C GLU A 618 -21.61 -12.16 24.77
N ALA A 619 -21.62 -11.98 26.09
CA ALA A 619 -22.77 -11.49 26.81
C ALA A 619 -23.12 -10.11 26.24
N SER A 620 -24.22 -10.06 25.51
CA SER A 620 -24.84 -8.83 25.03
C SER A 620 -25.04 -7.90 26.23
N CYS A 621 -24.22 -6.87 26.33
CA CYS A 621 -24.33 -5.81 27.32
C CYS A 621 -25.49 -4.88 26.93
N CYS A 622 -26.74 -5.40 27.03
CA CYS A 622 -27.93 -4.59 27.12
C CYS A 622 -28.41 -4.64 28.57
N ALA A 623 -27.84 -3.81 29.42
CA ALA A 623 -28.41 -3.51 30.73
C ALA A 623 -29.62 -2.58 30.50
N SER A 624 -30.81 -3.15 30.58
CA SER A 624 -32.06 -2.42 30.76
C SER A 624 -32.06 -1.80 32.16
N SER A 625 -32.06 -0.49 32.23
CA SER A 625 -32.42 0.26 33.44
C SER A 625 -33.93 0.16 33.65
N GLU A 626 -34.37 -0.70 34.54
CA GLU A 626 -35.68 -0.57 35.15
C GLU A 626 -35.55 -0.05 36.56
N ALA A 627 -36.15 1.12 36.75
CA ALA A 627 -36.32 1.76 38.03
C ALA A 627 -37.36 0.96 38.84
N SER A 628 -37.03 0.52 40.04
CA SER A 628 -37.99 0.11 41.04
C SER A 628 -38.10 1.20 42.11
N GLY A 629 -39.30 1.80 42.11
CA GLY A 629 -39.74 2.65 43.20
C GLY A 629 -40.10 1.82 44.46
N LYS A 630 -40.05 2.56 45.52
CA LYS A 630 -40.39 2.31 46.93
C LYS A 630 -41.47 1.27 47.21
N GLU A 631 -41.26 0.54 48.31
CA GLU A 631 -42.16 0.69 49.46
C GLU A 631 -41.48 0.13 50.75
N ALA A 632 -41.55 0.92 51.79
CA ALA A 632 -41.21 0.59 53.16
C ALA A 632 -42.38 -0.08 53.84
N GLU A 633 -42.12 -1.09 54.71
CA GLU A 633 -42.84 -1.27 55.99
C GLU A 633 -42.19 -2.39 56.83
N THR A 634 -41.78 -1.98 57.96
CA THR A 634 -41.77 -2.54 59.33
C THR A 634 -41.88 -4.05 59.53
N GLU A 635 -40.89 -4.68 60.12
CA GLU A 635 -40.74 -5.15 61.52
C GLU A 635 -39.30 -5.49 61.84
#